data_703315ec3995abec0c50a933e28e919c
#
_entry.id   703315ec3995abec0c50a933e28e919c
#
_cell.length_a   1.000
_cell.length_b   1.000
_cell.length_c   1.000
_cell.angle_alpha   90.00
_cell.angle_beta   90.00
_cell.angle_gamma   90.00
#
_symmetry.space_group_name_H-M   'P 1'
#
loop_
_entity.id
_entity.type
_entity.pdbx_description
1 polymer ?
#
loop_
_entity_poly.entity_id
_entity_poly.type
_entity_poly.pdbx_seq_one_letter_code
_entity_poly.pdbx_strand_id
1 'polypeptide(L)'
;RAILNTHSAPCNLVLARLADCLSEMDKLDNWCHFRTLLSKLDDKQVVPYVNAAIGLNIEPKHIVGAFQKQFYYQWIDSILSGNSVLSAFNRISQDKAIRTFSEKDTEQFEINKAKIRAELSSMRPSLDMIASGSALAILLREGEKKRKQKSIRSLLAETGELVQRVKPCFLMSPLSVSTFLAPDSVHFDVVVFDEASQIFPQDAIGAIYRADQLIVVGDSKQMPPSNFFNATIEAEDNDEETGDVTDFESILDLCSTSMQQLRLRWHYRSRYEQLITFSNKNFYDSDLVTFPSSKVDAPGI
;
A
#
# COMPACT_ATOMS: atom_id res chain seq x y z
N ARG A 1 -7.62 -63.52 15.23
CA ARG A 1 -7.12 -64.31 16.44
C ARG A 1 -8.19 -64.45 17.50
N ALA A 2 -9.11 -63.49 17.71
CA ALA A 2 -10.16 -63.56 18.75
C ALA A 2 -11.23 -64.66 18.48
N ILE A 3 -11.35 -65.14 17.22
CA ILE A 3 -12.42 -66.06 16.81
C ILE A 3 -12.06 -67.52 17.11
N LEU A 4 -10.78 -67.82 17.19
CA LEU A 4 -10.31 -69.21 17.35
C LEU A 4 -9.71 -69.51 18.75
N ASN A 5 -9.66 -68.59 19.66
CA ASN A 5 -9.19 -68.83 21.05
C ASN A 5 -10.29 -69.42 21.93
N THR A 6 -10.92 -70.47 21.48
CA THR A 6 -12.01 -71.09 22.20
C THR A 6 -11.66 -72.52 22.58
N HIS A 7 -10.68 -72.68 23.41
CA HIS A 7 -10.44 -73.99 24.06
C HIS A 7 -11.59 -74.45 24.98
N SER A 8 -12.68 -73.62 25.11
CA SER A 8 -13.82 -73.93 25.95
C SER A 8 -15.17 -73.50 25.38
N ALA A 9 -15.26 -73.12 24.08
CA ALA A 9 -16.54 -72.73 23.51
C ALA A 9 -17.36 -73.97 23.17
N PRO A 10 -18.68 -74.05 23.43
CA PRO A 10 -19.52 -75.14 23.05
C PRO A 10 -19.56 -75.27 21.50
N CYS A 11 -19.54 -76.51 20.97
CA CYS A 11 -19.45 -76.82 19.53
C CYS A 11 -20.53 -76.14 18.70
N ASN A 12 -21.73 -75.98 19.23
CA ASN A 12 -22.85 -75.28 18.56
C ASN A 12 -22.51 -73.80 18.30
N LEU A 13 -21.79 -73.12 19.19
CA LEU A 13 -21.38 -71.72 19.01
C LEU A 13 -20.29 -71.60 17.92
N VAL A 14 -19.41 -72.56 17.89
CA VAL A 14 -18.35 -72.63 16.84
C VAL A 14 -18.96 -72.88 15.45
N LEU A 15 -19.91 -73.80 15.37
CA LEU A 15 -20.65 -74.12 14.16
C LEU A 15 -21.48 -72.93 13.64
N ALA A 16 -22.15 -72.24 14.53
CA ALA A 16 -22.92 -71.03 14.18
C ALA A 16 -21.99 -69.94 13.61
N ARG A 17 -20.83 -69.68 14.22
CA ARG A 17 -19.86 -68.72 13.72
C ARG A 17 -19.23 -69.13 12.39
N LEU A 18 -18.98 -70.39 12.18
CA LEU A 18 -18.50 -70.91 10.88
C LEU A 18 -19.56 -70.73 9.80
N ALA A 19 -20.83 -70.98 10.09
CA ALA A 19 -21.94 -70.74 9.17
C ALA A 19 -22.05 -69.23 8.86
N ASP A 20 -21.94 -68.34 9.81
CA ASP A 20 -21.92 -66.89 9.60
C ASP A 20 -20.74 -66.49 8.69
N CYS A 21 -19.54 -67.03 8.94
CA CYS A 21 -18.35 -66.77 8.10
C CYS A 21 -18.55 -67.26 6.64
N LEU A 22 -19.18 -68.41 6.48
CA LEU A 22 -19.47 -68.97 5.14
C LEU A 22 -20.52 -68.14 4.40
N SER A 23 -21.50 -67.61 5.09
CA SER A 23 -22.53 -66.73 4.50
C SER A 23 -22.00 -65.38 4.07
N GLU A 24 -20.86 -64.94 4.59
CA GLU A 24 -20.20 -63.65 4.35
C GLU A 24 -18.93 -63.77 3.53
N MET A 25 -18.70 -64.92 2.87
CA MET A 25 -17.47 -65.19 2.08
C MET A 25 -17.28 -64.24 0.92
N ASP A 26 -18.35 -63.74 0.35
CA ASP A 26 -18.37 -62.73 -0.71
C ASP A 26 -17.77 -61.35 -0.27
N LYS A 27 -17.74 -61.11 1.03
CA LYS A 27 -17.17 -59.91 1.63
C LYS A 27 -15.71 -60.02 2.07
N LEU A 28 -15.14 -61.25 1.94
CA LEU A 28 -13.78 -61.56 2.44
C LEU A 28 -12.71 -60.69 1.76
N ASP A 29 -12.76 -60.52 0.46
CA ASP A 29 -11.81 -59.70 -0.30
C ASP A 29 -11.82 -58.25 0.13
N ASN A 30 -13.02 -57.67 0.31
CA ASN A 30 -13.17 -56.34 0.80
C ASN A 30 -12.63 -56.19 2.24
N TRP A 31 -12.85 -57.21 3.08
CA TRP A 31 -12.30 -57.23 4.44
C TRP A 31 -10.77 -57.32 4.45
N CYS A 32 -10.17 -58.15 3.63
CA CYS A 32 -8.72 -58.27 3.48
C CYS A 32 -8.12 -56.96 2.98
N HIS A 33 -8.75 -56.34 1.98
CA HIS A 33 -8.32 -55.05 1.47
C HIS A 33 -8.40 -53.95 2.56
N PHE A 34 -9.50 -53.89 3.30
CA PHE A 34 -9.67 -52.97 4.42
C PHE A 34 -8.58 -53.16 5.49
N ARG A 35 -8.27 -54.41 5.88
CA ARG A 35 -7.20 -54.72 6.84
C ARG A 35 -5.85 -54.29 6.36
N THR A 36 -5.55 -54.47 5.08
CA THR A 36 -4.29 -54.04 4.45
C THR A 36 -4.18 -52.49 4.47
N LEU A 37 -5.25 -51.79 4.19
CA LEU A 37 -5.27 -50.34 4.27
C LEU A 37 -5.12 -49.83 5.72
N LEU A 38 -5.78 -50.48 6.67
CA LEU A 38 -5.65 -50.18 8.09
C LEU A 38 -4.20 -50.32 8.59
N SER A 39 -3.50 -51.38 8.16
CA SER A 39 -2.09 -51.55 8.55
C SER A 39 -1.19 -50.44 7.99
N LYS A 40 -1.46 -49.94 6.79
CA LYS A 40 -0.73 -48.80 6.21
C LYS A 40 -1.07 -47.47 6.94
N LEU A 41 -2.25 -47.32 7.53
CA LEU A 41 -2.64 -46.16 8.27
C LEU A 41 -2.13 -46.20 9.72
N ASP A 42 -1.78 -47.36 10.25
CA ASP A 42 -1.26 -47.51 11.60
C ASP A 42 0.08 -46.79 11.76
N ASP A 43 0.95 -46.89 10.78
CA ASP A 43 2.22 -46.15 10.73
C ASP A 43 2.03 -44.62 10.81
N LYS A 44 0.84 -44.12 10.44
CA LYS A 44 0.48 -42.69 10.48
C LYS A 44 -0.38 -42.30 11.68
N GLN A 45 -0.56 -43.21 12.66
CA GLN A 45 -1.37 -43.01 13.87
C GLN A 45 -2.84 -42.61 13.58
N VAL A 46 -3.39 -42.97 12.42
CA VAL A 46 -4.78 -42.62 12.03
C VAL A 46 -5.79 -43.69 12.48
N VAL A 47 -5.33 -44.89 12.80
CA VAL A 47 -6.17 -46.02 13.19
C VAL A 47 -7.10 -45.69 14.37
N PRO A 48 -6.68 -44.99 15.46
CA PRO A 48 -7.58 -44.62 16.52
C PRO A 48 -8.78 -43.78 16.06
N TYR A 49 -8.54 -42.88 15.12
CA TYR A 49 -9.60 -42.06 14.51
C TYR A 49 -10.59 -42.91 13.72
N VAL A 50 -10.09 -43.81 12.86
CA VAL A 50 -10.95 -44.71 12.08
C VAL A 50 -11.83 -45.58 13.01
N ASN A 51 -11.24 -46.14 14.05
CA ASN A 51 -11.99 -46.95 15.03
C ASN A 51 -13.05 -46.11 15.77
N ALA A 52 -12.74 -44.89 16.15
CA ALA A 52 -13.71 -43.97 16.75
C ALA A 52 -14.85 -43.62 15.77
N ALA A 53 -14.53 -43.37 14.49
CA ALA A 53 -15.53 -43.10 13.46
C ALA A 53 -16.49 -44.29 13.25
N ILE A 54 -15.93 -45.50 13.23
CA ILE A 54 -16.75 -46.74 13.17
C ILE A 54 -17.62 -46.88 14.40
N GLY A 55 -17.07 -46.66 15.59
CA GLY A 55 -17.82 -46.74 16.87
C GLY A 55 -18.96 -45.74 16.97
N LEU A 56 -18.84 -44.58 16.33
CA LEU A 56 -19.86 -43.53 16.24
C LEU A 56 -20.83 -43.70 15.05
N ASN A 57 -20.70 -44.78 14.28
CA ASN A 57 -21.52 -45.05 13.10
C ASN A 57 -21.49 -43.91 12.06
N ILE A 58 -20.35 -43.24 11.91
CA ILE A 58 -20.19 -42.18 10.87
C ILE A 58 -20.23 -42.83 9.51
N GLU A 59 -21.09 -42.34 8.62
CA GLU A 59 -21.14 -42.84 7.23
C GLU A 59 -19.78 -42.66 6.53
N PRO A 60 -19.30 -43.64 5.77
CA PRO A 60 -17.98 -43.61 5.12
C PRO A 60 -17.71 -42.34 4.33
N LYS A 61 -18.73 -41.81 3.64
CA LYS A 61 -18.64 -40.58 2.84
C LYS A 61 -18.30 -39.32 3.67
N HIS A 62 -18.58 -39.32 4.96
CA HIS A 62 -18.36 -38.19 5.86
C HIS A 62 -17.07 -38.32 6.70
N ILE A 63 -16.40 -39.47 6.72
CA ILE A 63 -15.23 -39.71 7.56
C ILE A 63 -14.09 -38.74 7.27
N VAL A 64 -13.78 -38.52 5.97
CA VAL A 64 -12.70 -37.62 5.57
C VAL A 64 -13.04 -36.17 5.96
N GLY A 65 -14.26 -35.72 5.70
CA GLY A 65 -14.67 -34.37 6.07
C GLY A 65 -14.69 -34.13 7.56
N ALA A 66 -15.11 -35.13 8.35
CA ALA A 66 -15.05 -35.06 9.83
C ALA A 66 -13.60 -34.99 10.33
N PHE A 67 -12.70 -35.77 9.74
CA PHE A 67 -11.27 -35.70 10.06
C PHE A 67 -10.69 -34.31 9.76
N GLN A 68 -10.90 -33.82 8.55
CA GLN A 68 -10.42 -32.49 8.13
C GLN A 68 -10.94 -31.39 9.08
N LYS A 69 -12.25 -31.43 9.40
CA LYS A 69 -12.84 -30.45 10.32
C LYS A 69 -12.17 -30.49 11.69
N GLN A 70 -11.97 -31.68 12.26
CA GLN A 70 -11.35 -31.81 13.56
C GLN A 70 -9.87 -31.42 13.56
N PHE A 71 -9.14 -31.80 12.50
CA PHE A 71 -7.74 -31.42 12.31
C PHE A 71 -7.57 -29.90 12.24
N TYR A 72 -8.35 -29.24 11.38
CA TYR A 72 -8.26 -27.77 11.26
C TYR A 72 -8.71 -27.07 12.54
N TYR A 73 -9.71 -27.60 13.23
CA TYR A 73 -10.15 -27.04 14.50
C TYR A 73 -9.04 -27.08 15.55
N GLN A 74 -8.40 -28.23 15.73
CA GLN A 74 -7.28 -28.37 16.67
C GLN A 74 -6.07 -27.54 16.27
N TRP A 75 -5.78 -27.46 14.98
CA TRP A 75 -4.70 -26.65 14.48
C TRP A 75 -4.93 -25.16 14.74
N ILE A 76 -6.11 -24.65 14.44
CA ILE A 76 -6.50 -23.27 14.76
C ILE A 76 -6.40 -23.03 16.27
N ASP A 77 -6.94 -23.91 17.09
CA ASP A 77 -6.89 -23.79 18.54
C ASP A 77 -5.45 -23.75 19.08
N SER A 78 -4.58 -24.58 18.54
CA SER A 78 -3.15 -24.57 18.86
C SER A 78 -2.46 -23.25 18.48
N ILE A 79 -2.79 -22.70 17.32
CA ILE A 79 -2.23 -21.39 16.89
C ILE A 79 -2.76 -20.26 17.78
N LEU A 80 -4.08 -20.26 18.05
CA LEU A 80 -4.70 -19.22 18.86
C LEU A 80 -4.19 -19.25 20.30
N SER A 81 -4.07 -20.44 20.89
CA SER A 81 -3.56 -20.59 22.28
C SER A 81 -2.06 -20.25 22.39
N GLY A 82 -1.29 -20.49 21.33
CA GLY A 82 0.15 -20.18 21.29
C GLY A 82 0.47 -18.71 21.01
N ASN A 83 -0.50 -17.89 20.60
CA ASN A 83 -0.28 -16.49 20.21
C ASN A 83 -1.23 -15.56 20.98
N SER A 84 -0.66 -14.77 21.91
CA SER A 84 -1.43 -13.85 22.76
C SER A 84 -2.20 -12.77 21.97
N VAL A 85 -1.67 -12.32 20.86
CA VAL A 85 -2.34 -11.31 20.00
C VAL A 85 -3.57 -11.91 19.33
N LEU A 86 -3.44 -13.13 18.80
CA LEU A 86 -4.55 -13.82 18.14
C LEU A 86 -5.61 -14.27 19.13
N SER A 87 -5.21 -14.74 20.32
CA SER A 87 -6.16 -15.17 21.37
C SER A 87 -6.96 -14.00 21.96
N ALA A 88 -6.36 -12.80 22.01
CA ALA A 88 -7.02 -11.57 22.46
C ALA A 88 -7.85 -10.90 21.34
N PHE A 89 -7.76 -11.36 20.09
CA PHE A 89 -8.49 -10.77 18.97
C PHE A 89 -10.01 -10.94 19.14
N ASN A 90 -10.70 -9.82 19.18
CA ASN A 90 -12.15 -9.78 19.17
C ASN A 90 -12.63 -8.89 18.02
N ARG A 91 -13.37 -9.49 17.09
CA ARG A 91 -13.87 -8.80 15.89
C ARG A 91 -14.68 -7.55 16.24
N ILE A 92 -15.58 -7.62 17.22
CA ILE A 92 -16.44 -6.47 17.60
C ILE A 92 -15.58 -5.32 18.13
N SER A 93 -14.60 -5.65 18.96
CA SER A 93 -13.67 -4.68 19.52
C SER A 93 -12.80 -4.05 18.42
N GLN A 94 -12.32 -4.86 17.47
CA GLN A 94 -11.51 -4.39 16.34
C GLN A 94 -12.33 -3.50 15.40
N ASP A 95 -13.54 -3.91 15.04
CA ASP A 95 -14.42 -3.10 14.19
C ASP A 95 -14.77 -1.76 14.84
N LYS A 96 -14.96 -1.76 16.17
CA LYS A 96 -15.16 -0.52 16.94
C LYS A 96 -13.91 0.36 16.91
N ALA A 97 -12.72 -0.21 17.11
CA ALA A 97 -11.46 0.53 17.06
C ALA A 97 -11.22 1.16 15.69
N ILE A 98 -11.47 0.42 14.60
CA ILE A 98 -11.37 0.93 13.23
C ILE A 98 -12.31 2.12 13.00
N ARG A 99 -13.58 2.01 13.41
CA ARG A 99 -14.54 3.12 13.27
C ARG A 99 -14.10 4.33 14.07
N THR A 100 -13.76 4.13 15.34
CA THR A 100 -13.31 5.23 16.21
C THR A 100 -12.06 5.91 15.65
N PHE A 101 -11.10 5.13 15.12
CA PHE A 101 -9.91 5.67 14.47
C PHE A 101 -10.30 6.53 13.25
N SER A 102 -11.15 6.00 12.35
CA SER A 102 -11.60 6.73 11.17
C SER A 102 -12.33 8.04 11.50
N GLU A 103 -13.18 8.02 12.55
CA GLU A 103 -13.85 9.21 13.04
C GLU A 103 -12.85 10.25 13.58
N LYS A 104 -11.88 9.80 14.39
CA LYS A 104 -10.84 10.66 14.97
C LYS A 104 -9.87 11.19 13.92
N ASP A 105 -9.53 10.39 12.94
CA ASP A 105 -8.70 10.82 11.82
C ASP A 105 -9.38 11.94 11.01
N THR A 106 -10.67 11.78 10.72
CA THR A 106 -11.46 12.83 10.06
C THR A 106 -11.55 14.11 10.92
N GLU A 107 -11.80 13.96 12.21
CA GLU A 107 -11.82 15.09 13.15
C GLU A 107 -10.46 15.83 13.19
N GLN A 108 -9.36 15.08 13.16
CA GLN A 108 -8.01 15.63 13.15
C GLN A 108 -7.74 16.52 11.93
N PHE A 109 -8.25 16.16 10.75
CA PHE A 109 -8.16 17.03 9.58
C PHE A 109 -8.86 18.37 9.80
N GLU A 110 -10.05 18.38 10.39
CA GLU A 110 -10.78 19.63 10.66
C GLU A 110 -10.06 20.48 11.73
N ILE A 111 -9.52 19.86 12.76
CA ILE A 111 -8.69 20.53 13.78
C ILE A 111 -7.47 21.17 13.14
N ASN A 112 -6.78 20.45 12.27
CA ASN A 112 -5.58 20.95 11.59
C ASN A 112 -5.92 22.14 10.67
N LYS A 113 -7.01 22.07 9.92
CA LYS A 113 -7.50 23.19 9.11
C LYS A 113 -7.82 24.42 9.97
N ALA A 114 -8.46 24.21 11.12
CA ALA A 114 -8.78 25.31 12.03
C ALA A 114 -7.51 25.95 12.62
N LYS A 115 -6.53 25.14 13.03
CA LYS A 115 -5.24 25.64 13.54
C LYS A 115 -4.49 26.45 12.49
N ILE A 116 -4.36 25.93 11.27
CA ILE A 116 -3.69 26.62 10.16
C ILE A 116 -4.40 27.95 9.87
N ARG A 117 -5.75 27.94 9.80
CA ARG A 117 -6.51 29.18 9.59
C ARG A 117 -6.31 30.20 10.70
N ALA A 118 -6.28 29.77 11.95
CA ALA A 118 -6.05 30.65 13.09
C ALA A 118 -4.66 31.29 13.02
N GLU A 119 -3.64 30.50 12.76
CA GLU A 119 -2.26 30.96 12.65
C GLU A 119 -2.09 31.95 11.48
N LEU A 120 -2.54 31.59 10.28
CA LEU A 120 -2.49 32.49 9.12
C LEU A 120 -3.30 33.73 9.31
N SER A 121 -4.42 33.67 10.05
CA SER A 121 -5.23 34.86 10.35
C SER A 121 -4.53 35.82 11.32
N SER A 122 -3.74 35.29 12.25
CA SER A 122 -2.94 36.09 13.17
C SER A 122 -1.80 36.86 12.48
N MET A 123 -1.35 36.38 11.34
CA MET A 123 -0.26 36.98 10.54
C MET A 123 -0.79 38.09 9.58
N ARG A 124 -2.09 38.24 9.45
CA ARG A 124 -2.68 39.26 8.53
C ARG A 124 -2.24 40.67 8.92
N PRO A 125 -1.89 41.51 7.92
CA PRO A 125 -1.62 42.93 8.20
C PRO A 125 -2.89 43.63 8.66
N SER A 126 -2.74 44.58 9.62
CA SER A 126 -3.84 45.48 9.99
C SER A 126 -4.14 46.42 8.83
N LEU A 127 -5.42 46.65 8.61
CA LEU A 127 -5.91 47.61 7.60
C LEU A 127 -6.15 49.00 8.20
N ASP A 128 -5.97 49.19 9.50
CA ASP A 128 -6.35 50.45 10.20
C ASP A 128 -5.41 51.61 9.90
N MET A 129 -4.13 51.34 9.65
CA MET A 129 -3.17 52.38 9.27
C MET A 129 -2.26 51.85 8.13
N ILE A 130 -2.59 52.20 6.90
CA ILE A 130 -1.83 51.82 5.73
C ILE A 130 -0.86 52.94 5.37
N ALA A 131 0.42 52.74 5.63
CA ALA A 131 1.45 53.71 5.25
C ALA A 131 1.56 53.80 3.70
N SER A 132 1.65 55.04 3.20
CA SER A 132 1.84 55.27 1.76
C SER A 132 3.15 54.63 1.29
N GLY A 133 3.08 53.84 0.23
CA GLY A 133 4.24 53.13 -0.31
C GLY A 133 4.55 51.78 0.34
N SER A 134 3.79 51.35 1.38
CA SER A 134 3.95 50.02 1.95
C SER A 134 3.52 48.93 0.97
N ALA A 135 4.05 47.69 1.17
CA ALA A 135 3.69 46.53 0.36
C ALA A 135 2.17 46.30 0.30
N LEU A 136 1.48 46.56 1.42
CA LEU A 136 0.01 46.49 1.49
C LEU A 136 -0.67 47.54 0.63
N ALA A 137 -0.20 48.82 0.68
CA ALA A 137 -0.72 49.88 -0.16
C ALA A 137 -0.52 49.59 -1.66
N ILE A 138 0.63 48.99 -2.02
CA ILE A 138 0.93 48.58 -3.40
C ILE A 138 -0.07 47.51 -3.83
N LEU A 139 -0.24 46.43 -3.06
CA LEU A 139 -1.17 45.34 -3.39
C LEU A 139 -2.60 45.80 -3.55
N LEU A 140 -3.10 46.64 -2.64
CA LEU A 140 -4.46 47.17 -2.72
C LEU A 140 -4.63 48.03 -3.99
N ARG A 141 -3.69 48.91 -4.26
CA ARG A 141 -3.73 49.76 -5.46
C ARG A 141 -3.68 48.94 -6.75
N GLU A 142 -2.85 47.88 -6.81
CA GLU A 142 -2.77 47.01 -7.98
C GLU A 142 -4.04 46.18 -8.16
N GLY A 143 -4.68 45.76 -7.05
CA GLY A 143 -5.98 45.06 -7.08
C GLY A 143 -7.14 45.88 -7.61
N GLU A 144 -7.11 47.23 -7.40
CA GLU A 144 -8.12 48.14 -7.91
C GLU A 144 -7.94 48.52 -9.38
N LYS A 145 -6.72 48.35 -9.93
CA LYS A 145 -6.45 48.74 -11.32
C LYS A 145 -7.14 47.79 -12.31
N LYS A 146 -7.88 48.35 -13.22
CA LYS A 146 -8.49 47.62 -14.36
C LYS A 146 -7.55 47.49 -15.57
N ARG A 147 -6.53 48.34 -15.71
CA ARG A 147 -5.55 48.35 -16.82
C ARG A 147 -4.18 48.78 -16.31
N LYS A 148 -3.13 48.46 -17.08
CA LYS A 148 -1.73 48.82 -16.77
C LYS A 148 -1.28 48.34 -15.39
N GLN A 149 -1.64 47.09 -15.07
CA GLN A 149 -1.16 46.41 -13.87
C GLN A 149 0.36 46.18 -14.00
N LYS A 150 1.07 46.12 -12.88
CA LYS A 150 2.46 45.70 -12.83
C LYS A 150 2.60 44.23 -13.28
N SER A 151 3.75 43.91 -13.86
CA SER A 151 4.07 42.50 -14.09
C SER A 151 4.12 41.72 -12.76
N ILE A 152 3.76 40.44 -12.81
CA ILE A 152 3.77 39.59 -11.61
C ILE A 152 5.15 39.59 -10.94
N ARG A 153 6.24 39.53 -11.74
CA ARG A 153 7.61 39.60 -11.26
C ARG A 153 7.90 40.90 -10.49
N SER A 154 7.53 42.04 -11.02
CA SER A 154 7.73 43.35 -10.40
C SER A 154 6.87 43.48 -9.11
N LEU A 155 5.65 42.99 -9.16
CA LEU A 155 4.76 42.98 -7.99
C LEU A 155 5.31 42.15 -6.85
N LEU A 156 5.74 40.91 -7.13
CA LEU A 156 6.32 40.02 -6.13
C LEU A 156 7.66 40.51 -5.62
N ALA A 157 8.47 41.19 -6.44
CA ALA A 157 9.71 41.80 -5.98
C ALA A 157 9.47 42.88 -4.92
N GLU A 158 8.36 43.63 -5.00
CA GLU A 158 8.02 44.71 -4.06
C GLU A 158 7.18 44.23 -2.86
N THR A 159 6.45 43.13 -2.99
CA THR A 159 5.43 42.69 -2.03
C THR A 159 5.53 41.22 -1.62
N GLY A 160 6.54 40.50 -2.06
CA GLY A 160 6.66 39.04 -1.95
C GLY A 160 6.56 38.55 -0.52
N GLU A 161 7.25 39.19 0.41
CA GLU A 161 7.20 38.85 1.84
C GLU A 161 5.75 38.94 2.42
N LEU A 162 5.04 40.01 2.05
CA LEU A 162 3.62 40.17 2.48
C LEU A 162 2.71 39.13 1.83
N VAL A 163 2.93 38.86 0.53
CA VAL A 163 2.17 37.83 -0.22
C VAL A 163 2.39 36.45 0.43
N GLN A 164 3.63 36.12 0.76
CA GLN A 164 3.98 34.85 1.42
C GLN A 164 3.35 34.74 2.83
N ARG A 165 3.32 35.82 3.61
CA ARG A 165 2.64 35.82 4.92
C ARG A 165 1.13 35.55 4.81
N VAL A 166 0.48 36.03 3.74
CA VAL A 166 -0.95 35.81 3.50
C VAL A 166 -1.23 34.48 2.79
N LYS A 167 -0.33 34.07 1.91
CA LYS A 167 -0.39 32.84 1.11
C LYS A 167 0.97 32.14 1.13
N PRO A 168 1.27 31.36 2.15
CA PRO A 168 2.60 30.77 2.35
C PRO A 168 2.94 29.63 1.36
N CYS A 169 1.96 29.08 0.66
CA CYS A 169 2.15 27.98 -0.26
C CYS A 169 1.99 28.45 -1.72
N PHE A 170 3.03 28.21 -2.53
CA PHE A 170 3.07 28.52 -3.96
C PHE A 170 3.11 27.23 -4.77
N LEU A 171 2.20 27.07 -5.72
CA LEU A 171 2.17 25.99 -6.68
C LEU A 171 2.60 26.54 -8.06
N MET A 172 3.78 26.16 -8.52
CA MET A 172 4.37 26.73 -9.73
C MET A 172 5.18 25.66 -10.47
N SER A 173 5.27 25.77 -11.79
CA SER A 173 6.27 25.01 -12.52
C SER A 173 7.67 25.61 -12.31
N PRO A 174 8.77 24.86 -12.50
CA PRO A 174 10.13 25.38 -12.37
C PRO A 174 10.38 26.61 -13.24
N LEU A 175 9.90 26.60 -14.47
CA LEU A 175 9.99 27.74 -15.38
C LEU A 175 9.25 28.97 -14.83
N SER A 176 8.06 28.78 -14.27
CA SER A 176 7.30 29.87 -13.66
C SER A 176 8.01 30.47 -12.45
N VAL A 177 8.69 29.64 -11.65
CA VAL A 177 9.52 30.12 -10.52
C VAL A 177 10.60 31.07 -11.03
N SER A 178 11.36 30.67 -12.02
CA SER A 178 12.44 31.46 -12.60
C SER A 178 11.94 32.74 -13.27
N THR A 179 10.75 32.70 -13.89
CA THR A 179 10.14 33.82 -14.58
C THR A 179 9.55 34.86 -13.60
N PHE A 180 8.84 34.42 -12.57
CA PHE A 180 8.01 35.32 -11.74
C PHE A 180 8.63 35.67 -10.40
N LEU A 181 9.50 34.83 -9.84
CA LEU A 181 10.16 35.09 -8.57
C LEU A 181 11.57 35.65 -8.82
N ALA A 182 11.83 36.88 -8.41
CA ALA A 182 13.21 37.38 -8.38
C ALA A 182 14.01 36.57 -7.34
N PRO A 183 15.32 36.36 -7.54
CA PRO A 183 16.14 35.48 -6.68
C PRO A 183 15.97 35.73 -5.19
N ASP A 184 15.95 37.00 -4.77
CA ASP A 184 15.95 37.41 -3.36
C ASP A 184 14.58 37.95 -2.90
N SER A 185 13.52 37.80 -3.67
CA SER A 185 12.20 38.38 -3.37
C SER A 185 11.35 37.55 -2.44
N VAL A 186 11.51 36.26 -2.45
CA VAL A 186 10.74 35.30 -1.64
C VAL A 186 11.64 34.10 -1.33
N HIS A 187 11.68 33.70 -0.08
CA HIS A 187 12.38 32.51 0.38
C HIS A 187 11.42 31.57 1.09
N PHE A 188 11.61 30.26 0.90
CA PHE A 188 10.72 29.22 1.42
C PHE A 188 11.46 28.31 2.38
N ASP A 189 10.77 27.80 3.40
CA ASP A 189 11.32 26.77 4.27
C ASP A 189 11.54 25.46 3.53
N VAL A 190 10.63 25.12 2.62
CA VAL A 190 10.64 23.83 1.89
C VAL A 190 10.24 24.01 0.43
N VAL A 191 10.97 23.37 -0.46
CA VAL A 191 10.55 23.11 -1.84
C VAL A 191 10.25 21.63 -2.02
N VAL A 192 9.12 21.35 -2.64
CA VAL A 192 8.70 19.97 -2.96
C VAL A 192 8.56 19.86 -4.47
N PHE A 193 9.33 18.98 -5.08
CA PHE A 193 9.11 18.57 -6.47
C PHE A 193 8.22 17.35 -6.49
N ASP A 194 7.11 17.46 -7.19
CA ASP A 194 6.23 16.35 -7.52
C ASP A 194 6.43 15.96 -8.98
N GLU A 195 6.26 14.68 -9.32
CA GLU A 195 6.58 14.13 -10.65
C GLU A 195 8.03 14.44 -11.09
N ALA A 196 8.97 14.36 -10.15
CA ALA A 196 10.35 14.78 -10.34
C ALA A 196 11.12 13.97 -11.38
N SER A 197 10.63 12.79 -11.76
CA SER A 197 11.14 12.01 -12.89
C SER A 197 11.01 12.73 -14.24
N GLN A 198 10.14 13.74 -14.34
CA GLN A 198 9.85 14.49 -15.56
C GLN A 198 10.52 15.89 -15.59
N ILE A 199 11.35 16.21 -14.60
CA ILE A 199 11.98 17.54 -14.47
C ILE A 199 13.46 17.41 -14.68
N PHE A 200 14.01 18.22 -15.61
CA PHE A 200 15.45 18.29 -15.81
C PHE A 200 16.16 18.91 -14.61
N PRO A 201 17.38 18.47 -14.25
CA PRO A 201 18.13 19.01 -13.12
C PRO A 201 18.35 20.53 -13.23
N GLN A 202 18.69 21.04 -14.42
CA GLN A 202 18.92 22.45 -14.64
C GLN A 202 17.67 23.31 -14.41
N ASP A 203 16.48 22.79 -14.71
CA ASP A 203 15.23 23.53 -14.49
C ASP A 203 14.89 23.63 -13.01
N ALA A 204 15.31 22.65 -12.21
CA ALA A 204 15.04 22.58 -10.77
C ALA A 204 15.86 23.61 -9.96
N ILE A 205 17.05 24.00 -10.42
CA ILE A 205 18.01 24.85 -9.69
C ILE A 205 17.36 26.14 -9.20
N GLY A 206 16.57 26.80 -10.06
CA GLY A 206 15.91 28.04 -9.74
C GLY A 206 14.94 27.94 -8.55
N ALA A 207 14.27 26.82 -8.38
CA ALA A 207 13.40 26.57 -7.24
C ALA A 207 14.20 26.15 -5.99
N ILE A 208 15.21 25.29 -6.15
CA ILE A 208 16.08 24.84 -5.06
C ILE A 208 16.78 26.00 -4.39
N TYR A 209 17.30 26.95 -5.17
CA TYR A 209 17.99 28.15 -4.64
C TYR A 209 17.14 28.97 -3.67
N ARG A 210 15.82 28.88 -3.77
CA ARG A 210 14.86 29.69 -2.99
C ARG A 210 14.30 28.97 -1.75
N ALA A 211 14.90 27.86 -1.34
CA ALA A 211 14.41 27.09 -0.19
C ALA A 211 15.54 26.51 0.64
N ASP A 212 15.27 26.31 1.93
CA ASP A 212 16.21 25.71 2.86
C ASP A 212 16.21 24.18 2.83
N GLN A 213 15.07 23.58 2.51
CA GLN A 213 14.89 22.13 2.47
C GLN A 213 14.33 21.68 1.13
N LEU A 214 14.88 20.58 0.61
CA LEU A 214 14.46 19.96 -0.64
C LEU A 214 13.79 18.61 -0.35
N ILE A 215 12.59 18.42 -0.91
CA ILE A 215 11.88 17.14 -0.95
C ILE A 215 11.59 16.81 -2.41
N VAL A 216 12.02 15.63 -2.85
CA VAL A 216 11.86 15.19 -4.24
C VAL A 216 10.98 13.95 -4.24
N VAL A 217 9.82 14.04 -4.92
CA VAL A 217 8.84 12.97 -5.05
C VAL A 217 8.69 12.62 -6.52
N GLY A 218 8.78 11.35 -6.85
CA GLY A 218 8.66 10.88 -8.23
C GLY A 218 8.75 9.37 -8.31
N ASP A 219 8.68 8.89 -9.54
CA ASP A 219 8.74 7.47 -9.84
C ASP A 219 9.67 7.25 -11.04
N SER A 220 10.83 6.66 -10.82
CA SER A 220 11.84 6.37 -11.85
C SER A 220 11.39 5.34 -12.89
N LYS A 221 10.23 4.69 -12.68
CA LYS A 221 9.65 3.75 -13.65
C LYS A 221 8.60 4.42 -14.55
N GLN A 222 8.29 5.69 -14.30
CA GLN A 222 7.46 6.51 -15.17
C GLN A 222 8.31 7.21 -16.23
N MET A 223 7.65 8.02 -17.09
CA MET A 223 8.34 8.64 -18.20
C MET A 223 9.43 9.62 -17.74
N PRO A 224 10.61 9.60 -18.38
CA PRO A 224 11.65 10.60 -18.16
C PRO A 224 11.25 11.97 -18.73
N PRO A 225 12.01 13.03 -18.44
CA PRO A 225 11.82 14.34 -19.06
C PRO A 225 11.86 14.22 -20.59
N SER A 226 10.99 14.93 -21.29
CA SER A 226 10.97 14.88 -22.75
C SER A 226 11.60 16.14 -23.36
N ASN A 227 12.56 15.95 -24.23
CA ASN A 227 13.19 17.01 -25.03
C ASN A 227 12.35 17.46 -26.25
N PHE A 228 11.06 17.14 -26.29
CA PHE A 228 10.22 17.35 -27.45
C PHE A 228 10.24 18.82 -27.98
N PHE A 229 10.42 19.79 -27.06
CA PHE A 229 10.51 21.21 -27.42
C PHE A 229 11.95 21.72 -27.60
N ASN A 230 12.98 21.02 -27.12
CA ASN A 230 14.37 21.44 -27.21
C ASN A 230 15.03 20.96 -28.51
N ALA A 231 14.52 19.90 -29.12
CA ALA A 231 15.05 19.33 -30.36
C ALA A 231 15.02 20.29 -31.57
N THR A 232 14.35 21.44 -31.45
CA THR A 232 14.30 22.47 -32.51
C THR A 232 15.45 23.49 -32.40
N ILE A 233 16.16 23.55 -31.28
CA ILE A 233 17.21 24.54 -30.99
C ILE A 233 18.61 23.94 -31.18
N GLU A 234 18.79 22.64 -30.97
CA GLU A 234 20.09 21.94 -31.00
C GLU A 234 20.57 21.58 -32.44
N ALA A 235 19.84 21.98 -33.47
CA ALA A 235 20.26 21.72 -34.86
C ALA A 235 21.36 22.66 -35.37
N GLU A 236 21.82 23.67 -34.63
CA GLU A 236 22.76 24.67 -35.09
C GLU A 236 24.12 24.77 -34.37
N ASP A 237 24.32 24.07 -33.23
CA ASP A 237 25.62 24.12 -32.54
C ASP A 237 26.19 22.72 -32.30
N ASN A 238 26.87 22.19 -33.33
CA ASN A 238 27.86 21.13 -33.18
C ASN A 238 29.18 21.76 -32.77
N ASP A 239 29.48 21.88 -31.50
CA ASP A 239 30.85 21.99 -31.01
C ASP A 239 31.09 21.01 -29.88
N GLU A 240 32.02 20.10 -30.13
CA GLU A 240 32.53 19.03 -29.33
C GLU A 240 33.20 19.56 -28.04
N GLU A 241 33.20 18.69 -27.02
CA GLU A 241 34.04 18.71 -25.82
C GLU A 241 33.54 19.52 -24.63
N THR A 242 32.65 18.89 -23.87
CA THR A 242 32.75 18.97 -22.41
C THR A 242 32.55 17.58 -21.80
N GLY A 243 33.64 17.10 -21.21
CA GLY A 243 33.72 15.75 -20.68
C GLY A 243 32.75 15.44 -19.57
N ASP A 244 32.35 14.20 -19.57
CA ASP A 244 31.95 13.31 -18.49
C ASP A 244 31.25 13.95 -17.26
N VAL A 245 30.22 14.71 -17.49
CA VAL A 245 29.12 14.85 -16.54
C VAL A 245 28.17 13.72 -16.91
N THR A 246 28.06 12.68 -16.09
CA THR A 246 27.01 11.68 -16.21
C THR A 246 25.70 12.44 -16.27
N ASP A 247 25.13 12.56 -17.47
CA ASP A 247 23.86 13.24 -17.69
C ASP A 247 22.76 12.48 -16.97
N PHE A 248 22.44 12.92 -15.75
CA PHE A 248 21.25 12.44 -15.07
C PHE A 248 20.03 12.90 -15.85
N GLU A 249 19.19 11.96 -16.23
CA GLU A 249 18.01 12.26 -17.04
C GLU A 249 17.04 13.18 -16.27
N SER A 250 16.91 13.02 -14.95
CA SER A 250 15.96 13.79 -14.13
C SER A 250 16.56 14.26 -12.79
N ILE A 251 15.91 15.27 -12.19
CA ILE A 251 16.25 15.70 -10.83
C ILE A 251 16.05 14.58 -9.80
N LEU A 252 15.10 13.65 -10.03
CA LEU A 252 14.89 12.48 -9.17
C LEU A 252 16.14 11.59 -9.20
N ASP A 253 16.68 11.30 -10.38
CA ASP A 253 17.87 10.45 -10.54
C ASP A 253 19.09 11.10 -9.89
N LEU A 254 19.31 12.39 -10.13
CA LEU A 254 20.38 13.14 -9.52
C LEU A 254 20.30 13.09 -7.98
N CYS A 255 19.14 13.38 -7.41
CA CYS A 255 18.97 13.38 -5.96
C CYS A 255 19.08 11.98 -5.36
N SER A 256 18.70 10.94 -6.11
CA SER A 256 18.77 9.56 -5.62
C SER A 256 20.18 9.06 -5.36
N THR A 257 21.19 9.71 -5.93
CA THR A 257 22.62 9.36 -5.72
C THR A 257 23.17 9.84 -4.38
N SER A 258 22.61 10.90 -3.82
CA SER A 258 23.17 11.60 -2.66
C SER A 258 22.22 11.78 -1.48
N MET A 259 20.91 11.64 -1.71
CA MET A 259 19.87 11.85 -0.71
C MET A 259 19.31 10.52 -0.17
N GLN A 260 18.82 10.55 1.06
CA GLN A 260 18.11 9.41 1.63
C GLN A 260 16.82 9.15 0.87
N GLN A 261 16.65 7.91 0.43
CA GLN A 261 15.45 7.48 -0.29
C GLN A 261 14.46 6.79 0.65
N LEU A 262 13.19 7.13 0.49
CA LEU A 262 12.07 6.47 1.15
C LEU A 262 11.08 6.00 0.09
N ARG A 263 10.76 4.71 0.09
CA ARG A 263 9.81 4.13 -0.87
C ARG A 263 8.41 4.09 -0.30
N LEU A 264 7.45 4.70 -1.01
CA LEU A 264 6.03 4.56 -0.71
C LEU A 264 5.53 3.23 -1.26
N ARG A 265 5.09 2.33 -0.39
CA ARG A 265 4.72 0.96 -0.77
C ARG A 265 3.22 0.75 -0.92
N TRP A 266 2.40 1.60 -0.30
CA TRP A 266 0.96 1.45 -0.33
C TRP A 266 0.35 1.99 -1.61
N HIS A 267 -0.31 1.09 -2.38
CA HIS A 267 -1.03 1.46 -3.59
C HIS A 267 -2.54 1.45 -3.34
N TYR A 268 -3.18 2.58 -3.43
CA TYR A 268 -4.63 2.75 -3.19
C TYR A 268 -5.39 3.36 -4.39
N ARG A 269 -4.69 3.86 -5.41
CA ARG A 269 -5.31 4.53 -6.57
C ARG A 269 -6.12 3.56 -7.43
N SER A 270 -5.64 2.34 -7.65
CA SER A 270 -6.34 1.34 -8.44
C SER A 270 -7.49 0.73 -7.64
N ARG A 271 -8.69 0.86 -8.18
CA ARG A 271 -9.90 0.32 -7.57
C ARG A 271 -9.90 -1.21 -7.47
N TYR A 272 -9.21 -1.87 -8.40
CA TYR A 272 -9.05 -3.30 -8.47
C TYR A 272 -7.57 -3.65 -8.46
N GLU A 273 -7.21 -4.65 -7.69
CA GLU A 273 -5.83 -5.12 -7.55
C GLU A 273 -5.24 -5.54 -8.91
N GLN A 274 -6.05 -6.15 -9.76
CA GLN A 274 -5.63 -6.63 -11.09
C GLN A 274 -5.05 -5.52 -11.96
N LEU A 275 -5.50 -4.28 -11.80
CA LEU A 275 -5.02 -3.13 -12.59
C LEU A 275 -3.55 -2.80 -12.33
N ILE A 276 -3.05 -3.05 -11.14
CA ILE A 276 -1.67 -2.76 -10.76
C ILE A 276 -0.79 -4.01 -10.72
N THR A 277 -1.38 -5.21 -10.73
CA THR A 277 -0.64 -6.47 -10.57
C THR A 277 0.46 -6.63 -11.61
N PHE A 278 0.17 -6.32 -12.88
CA PHE A 278 1.16 -6.37 -13.96
C PHE A 278 2.34 -5.43 -13.69
N SER A 279 2.05 -4.17 -13.38
CA SER A 279 3.09 -3.17 -13.11
C SER A 279 3.87 -3.52 -11.84
N ASN A 280 3.18 -3.97 -10.78
CA ASN A 280 3.82 -4.37 -9.55
C ASN A 280 4.83 -5.49 -9.77
N LYS A 281 4.45 -6.51 -10.54
CA LYS A 281 5.32 -7.66 -10.82
C LYS A 281 6.51 -7.30 -11.73
N ASN A 282 6.30 -6.47 -12.76
CA ASN A 282 7.31 -6.24 -13.79
C ASN A 282 8.21 -5.03 -13.53
N PHE A 283 7.75 -4.04 -12.75
CA PHE A 283 8.47 -2.78 -12.55
C PHE A 283 8.79 -2.45 -11.10
N TYR A 284 8.03 -3.03 -10.14
CA TYR A 284 8.16 -2.69 -8.72
C TYR A 284 8.50 -3.90 -7.84
N ASP A 285 9.04 -4.98 -8.42
CA ASP A 285 9.56 -6.16 -7.72
C ASP A 285 8.53 -6.85 -6.80
N SER A 286 7.23 -6.67 -7.10
CA SER A 286 6.12 -7.12 -6.25
C SER A 286 6.12 -6.49 -4.84
N ASP A 287 6.75 -5.34 -4.65
CA ASP A 287 6.91 -4.68 -3.36
C ASP A 287 5.73 -3.75 -3.01
N LEU A 288 4.87 -3.41 -3.98
CA LEU A 288 3.69 -2.60 -3.70
C LEU A 288 2.65 -3.42 -2.94
N VAL A 289 2.21 -2.86 -1.82
CA VAL A 289 1.12 -3.43 -1.01
C VAL A 289 -0.21 -2.94 -1.56
N THR A 290 -1.02 -3.89 -2.02
CA THR A 290 -2.33 -3.63 -2.60
C THR A 290 -3.45 -4.02 -1.63
N PHE A 291 -4.63 -3.45 -1.82
CA PHE A 291 -5.80 -3.83 -1.06
C PHE A 291 -6.59 -4.88 -1.85
N PRO A 292 -6.75 -6.11 -1.33
CA PRO A 292 -7.46 -7.16 -2.02
C PRO A 292 -8.92 -6.75 -2.26
N SER A 293 -9.40 -6.96 -3.48
CA SER A 293 -10.81 -6.74 -3.81
C SER A 293 -11.65 -7.90 -3.28
N SER A 294 -12.78 -7.58 -2.65
CA SER A 294 -13.78 -8.58 -2.26
C SER A 294 -14.59 -9.12 -3.44
N LYS A 295 -14.48 -8.49 -4.61
CA LYS A 295 -15.17 -8.91 -5.84
C LYS A 295 -14.22 -9.76 -6.67
N VAL A 296 -14.51 -11.06 -6.73
CA VAL A 296 -13.76 -12.03 -7.53
C VAL A 296 -14.00 -11.79 -9.03
N ASP A 297 -15.18 -11.28 -9.40
CA ASP A 297 -15.59 -10.98 -10.76
C ASP A 297 -15.41 -9.48 -11.06
N ALA A 298 -14.18 -8.99 -11.02
CA ALA A 298 -13.91 -7.71 -11.65
C ALA A 298 -14.16 -7.84 -13.15
N PRO A 299 -14.90 -6.91 -13.79
CA PRO A 299 -15.06 -6.95 -15.22
C PRO A 299 -13.67 -7.01 -15.85
N GLY A 300 -13.43 -8.08 -16.61
CA GLY A 300 -12.18 -8.25 -17.35
C GLY A 300 -11.93 -6.99 -18.19
N ILE A 301 -10.69 -6.53 -18.13
CA ILE A 301 -10.16 -5.54 -19.06
C ILE A 301 -9.97 -6.22 -20.40
#